data_956b13aa5b5a0fe3101a39215fc33dc3
#
_entry.id   956b13aa5b5a0fe3101a39215fc33dc3
#
_cell.length_a   1.000
_cell.length_b   1.000
_cell.length_c   1.000
_cell.angle_alpha   90.00
_cell.angle_beta   90.00
_cell.angle_gamma   90.00
#
_symmetry.space_group_name_H-M   'P 1'
#
loop_
_entity.id
_entity.type
_entity.pdbx_description
1 polymer ?
#
loop_
_entity_poly.entity_id
_entity_poly.type
_entity_poly.pdbx_seq_one_letter_code
_entity_poly.pdbx_strand_id
1 'polypeptide(L)'
;MEYNYHKNAGQLAFIKFVKGLVHLLIRPKVEWKDESLKKSLKGKPVVFVCNHTHHFDGVVISSVLSRYKPYMLVKKSWYDKSGTGSFIRICRSIPVDFDTMDTNWYAQSEGAVKNGYSMLIFPEGGIAREGKMLPFKPGAALLAAKKGLDIIPIASLGEYKILFGKRQKILIGNPIKSEC
;
A
#
# COMPACT_ATOMS: atom_id res chain seq x y z
N MET A 1 -18.58 8.35 12.28
CA MET A 1 -17.88 9.44 11.55
C MET A 1 -17.57 8.90 10.16
N GLU A 2 -18.08 9.53 9.12
CA GLU A 2 -17.89 9.06 7.74
C GLU A 2 -16.43 9.34 7.31
N TYR A 3 -15.75 8.33 6.81
CA TYR A 3 -14.34 8.46 6.39
C TYR A 3 -14.27 9.15 5.01
N ASN A 4 -13.58 10.29 4.94
CA ASN A 4 -13.45 11.03 3.70
C ASN A 4 -12.35 10.43 2.80
N TYR A 5 -12.78 9.74 1.75
CA TYR A 5 -11.86 9.13 0.75
C TYR A 5 -11.34 10.14 -0.27
N HIS A 6 -11.98 11.29 -0.42
CA HIS A 6 -11.56 12.29 -1.40
C HIS A 6 -10.48 13.20 -0.83
N LYS A 7 -9.44 13.42 -1.61
CA LYS A 7 -8.36 14.36 -1.27
C LYS A 7 -8.58 15.69 -1.98
N ASN A 8 -8.38 16.78 -1.26
CA ASN A 8 -8.41 18.12 -1.85
C ASN A 8 -7.20 18.37 -2.77
N ALA A 9 -7.23 19.49 -3.54
CA ALA A 9 -6.18 19.81 -4.50
C ALA A 9 -4.79 19.94 -3.85
N GLY A 10 -4.68 20.53 -2.66
CA GLY A 10 -3.42 20.67 -1.93
C GLY A 10 -2.85 19.32 -1.50
N GLN A 11 -3.69 18.43 -0.98
CA GLN A 11 -3.27 17.06 -0.62
C GLN A 11 -2.83 16.26 -1.85
N LEU A 12 -3.51 16.41 -2.99
CA LEU A 12 -3.11 15.76 -4.24
C LEU A 12 -1.78 16.31 -4.77
N ALA A 13 -1.56 17.62 -4.68
CA ALA A 13 -0.27 18.25 -5.03
C ALA A 13 0.86 17.71 -4.14
N PHE A 14 0.61 17.62 -2.84
CA PHE A 14 1.58 17.07 -1.88
C PHE A 14 1.91 15.59 -2.18
N ILE A 15 0.92 14.75 -2.47
CA ILE A 15 1.14 13.35 -2.86
C ILE A 15 1.99 13.27 -4.14
N LYS A 16 1.73 14.14 -5.14
CA LYS A 16 2.54 14.21 -6.36
C LYS A 16 3.98 14.64 -6.06
N PHE A 17 4.17 15.61 -5.20
CA PHE A 17 5.51 16.06 -4.75
C PHE A 17 6.28 14.93 -4.07
N VAL A 18 5.67 14.24 -3.09
CA VAL A 18 6.27 13.07 -2.42
C VAL A 18 6.65 11.99 -3.42
N LYS A 19 5.77 11.69 -4.38
CA LYS A 19 6.07 10.75 -5.47
C LYS A 19 7.30 11.18 -6.27
N GLY A 20 7.37 12.45 -6.67
CA GLY A 20 8.52 13.00 -7.41
C GLY A 20 9.82 12.83 -6.61
N LEU A 21 9.78 13.13 -5.31
CA LEU A 21 10.93 12.99 -4.41
C LEU A 21 11.38 11.52 -4.26
N VAL A 22 10.45 10.58 -4.11
CA VAL A 22 10.75 9.14 -4.07
C VAL A 22 11.43 8.70 -5.36
N HIS A 23 10.90 9.08 -6.52
CA HIS A 23 11.50 8.71 -7.81
C HIS A 23 12.87 9.36 -8.05
N LEU A 24 13.10 10.56 -7.52
CA LEU A 24 14.38 11.26 -7.61
C LEU A 24 15.45 10.63 -6.69
N LEU A 25 15.10 10.37 -5.44
CA LEU A 25 16.04 9.97 -4.39
C LEU A 25 16.25 8.45 -4.33
N ILE A 26 15.18 7.67 -4.38
CA ILE A 26 15.22 6.20 -4.21
C ILE A 26 15.33 5.50 -5.57
N ARG A 27 14.72 6.09 -6.61
CA ARG A 27 14.76 5.58 -8.01
C ARG A 27 14.41 4.09 -8.10
N PRO A 28 13.25 3.65 -7.55
CA PRO A 28 12.91 2.23 -7.50
C PRO A 28 12.88 1.63 -8.91
N LYS A 29 13.46 0.43 -9.07
CA LYS A 29 13.37 -0.35 -10.31
C LYS A 29 12.14 -1.22 -10.23
N VAL A 30 11.12 -0.93 -11.04
CA VAL A 30 9.84 -1.64 -11.05
C VAL A 30 9.81 -2.60 -12.22
N GLU A 31 9.58 -3.87 -11.92
CA GLU A 31 9.45 -4.93 -12.91
C GLU A 31 8.07 -5.59 -12.75
N TRP A 32 7.32 -5.64 -13.83
CA TRP A 32 6.05 -6.37 -13.90
C TRP A 32 6.28 -7.74 -14.53
N LYS A 33 5.73 -8.77 -13.94
CA LYS A 33 5.78 -10.11 -14.53
C LYS A 33 4.99 -10.18 -15.85
N ASP A 34 3.91 -9.38 -15.91
CA ASP A 34 3.13 -9.15 -17.14
C ASP A 34 2.87 -7.64 -17.29
N GLU A 35 3.49 -7.03 -18.29
CA GLU A 35 3.37 -5.59 -18.57
C GLU A 35 1.94 -5.16 -18.97
N SER A 36 1.12 -6.08 -19.50
CA SER A 36 -0.27 -5.80 -19.88
C SER A 36 -1.13 -5.41 -18.68
N LEU A 37 -0.77 -5.89 -17.48
CA LEU A 37 -1.44 -5.58 -16.22
C LEU A 37 -1.45 -4.08 -15.91
N LYS A 38 -0.45 -3.32 -16.36
CA LYS A 38 -0.39 -1.86 -16.18
C LYS A 38 -1.63 -1.15 -16.75
N LYS A 39 -2.19 -1.68 -17.82
CA LYS A 39 -3.40 -1.12 -18.45
C LYS A 39 -4.66 -1.76 -17.91
N SER A 40 -4.69 -3.10 -17.79
CA SER A 40 -5.89 -3.85 -17.41
C SER A 40 -6.38 -3.57 -15.98
N LEU A 41 -5.46 -3.22 -15.07
CA LEU A 41 -5.79 -2.86 -13.69
C LEU A 41 -6.20 -1.39 -13.52
N LYS A 42 -6.06 -0.54 -14.56
CA LYS A 42 -6.41 0.88 -14.45
C LYS A 42 -7.92 1.04 -14.25
N GLY A 43 -8.30 1.71 -13.16
CA GLY A 43 -9.70 1.95 -12.80
C GLY A 43 -10.42 0.76 -12.15
N LYS A 44 -9.73 -0.36 -11.96
CA LYS A 44 -10.24 -1.53 -11.24
C LYS A 44 -9.63 -1.58 -9.85
N PRO A 45 -10.42 -1.55 -8.77
CA PRO A 45 -9.91 -1.79 -7.44
C PRO A 45 -9.31 -3.20 -7.32
N VAL A 46 -8.14 -3.29 -6.69
CA VAL A 46 -7.47 -4.55 -6.38
C VAL A 46 -6.80 -4.46 -5.01
N VAL A 47 -6.41 -5.60 -4.45
CA VAL A 47 -5.62 -5.67 -3.23
C VAL A 47 -4.16 -5.94 -3.60
N PHE A 48 -3.31 -4.95 -3.49
CA PHE A 48 -1.87 -5.12 -3.57
C PHE A 48 -1.34 -5.66 -2.23
N VAL A 49 -0.58 -6.73 -2.28
CA VAL A 49 0.02 -7.37 -1.10
C VAL A 49 1.52 -7.35 -1.25
N CYS A 50 2.23 -6.75 -0.29
CA CYS A 50 3.68 -6.57 -0.34
C CYS A 50 4.33 -7.02 0.97
N ASN A 51 5.52 -7.63 0.90
CA ASN A 51 6.37 -7.87 2.07
C ASN A 51 6.83 -6.54 2.69
N HIS A 52 7.10 -6.54 4.00
CA HIS A 52 7.43 -5.33 4.75
C HIS A 52 8.81 -5.42 5.39
N THR A 53 9.78 -4.81 4.74
CA THR A 53 11.21 -4.87 5.13
C THR A 53 11.73 -3.58 5.74
N HIS A 54 11.05 -2.45 5.48
CA HIS A 54 11.53 -1.14 5.92
C HIS A 54 10.38 -0.14 6.13
N HIS A 55 10.57 0.83 7.03
CA HIS A 55 9.57 1.89 7.29
C HIS A 55 9.17 2.71 6.04
N PHE A 56 10.04 2.81 5.05
CA PHE A 56 9.74 3.53 3.80
C PHE A 56 8.92 2.73 2.79
N ASP A 57 8.71 1.44 2.99
CA ASP A 57 7.94 0.60 2.03
C ASP A 57 6.58 1.21 1.70
N GLY A 58 5.84 1.65 2.71
CA GLY A 58 4.52 2.25 2.51
C GLY A 58 4.55 3.42 1.53
N VAL A 59 5.49 4.34 1.71
CA VAL A 59 5.62 5.55 0.87
C VAL A 59 6.12 5.18 -0.52
N VAL A 60 7.14 4.33 -0.62
CA VAL A 60 7.76 3.95 -1.91
C VAL A 60 6.78 3.14 -2.75
N ILE A 61 6.17 2.10 -2.20
CA ILE A 61 5.22 1.25 -2.92
C ILE A 61 3.97 2.05 -3.32
N SER A 62 3.42 2.88 -2.42
CA SER A 62 2.29 3.77 -2.77
C SER A 62 2.65 4.75 -3.89
N SER A 63 3.89 5.25 -3.93
CA SER A 63 4.37 6.15 -4.99
C SER A 63 4.44 5.43 -6.34
N VAL A 64 4.95 4.19 -6.37
CA VAL A 64 5.00 3.33 -7.56
C VAL A 64 3.59 3.02 -8.05
N LEU A 65 2.69 2.68 -7.13
CA LEU A 65 1.30 2.32 -7.42
C LEU A 65 0.36 3.52 -7.55
N SER A 66 0.87 4.74 -7.58
CA SER A 66 0.05 5.97 -7.49
C SER A 66 -1.07 6.09 -8.53
N ARG A 67 -0.92 5.47 -9.71
CA ARG A 67 -1.98 5.41 -10.75
C ARG A 67 -3.20 4.59 -10.33
N TYR A 68 -3.03 3.65 -9.40
CA TYR A 68 -4.10 2.79 -8.86
C TYR A 68 -4.69 3.35 -7.56
N LYS A 69 -4.18 4.51 -7.11
CA LYS A 69 -4.65 5.28 -5.95
C LYS A 69 -4.84 4.42 -4.69
N PRO A 70 -3.84 3.60 -4.26
CA PRO A 70 -4.04 2.69 -3.16
C PRO A 70 -4.22 3.41 -1.83
N TYR A 71 -5.12 2.88 -0.99
CA TYR A 71 -5.14 3.12 0.45
C TYR A 71 -4.31 2.05 1.14
N MET A 72 -3.47 2.44 2.09
CA MET A 72 -2.66 1.49 2.87
C MET A 72 -3.15 1.36 4.30
N LEU A 73 -3.03 0.17 4.87
CA LEU A 73 -3.27 -0.06 6.28
C LEU A 73 -2.05 0.36 7.09
N VAL A 74 -2.26 1.13 8.15
CA VAL A 74 -1.19 1.66 9.00
C VAL A 74 -1.54 1.45 10.47
N LYS A 75 -0.57 1.04 11.30
CA LYS A 75 -0.79 0.91 12.74
C LYS A 75 -1.32 2.22 13.32
N LYS A 76 -2.40 2.14 14.11
CA LYS A 76 -3.10 3.30 14.70
C LYS A 76 -2.15 4.23 15.46
N SER A 77 -1.18 3.69 16.19
CA SER A 77 -0.19 4.49 16.93
C SER A 77 0.69 5.39 16.03
N TRP A 78 0.93 5.02 14.77
CA TRP A 78 1.61 5.86 13.80
C TRP A 78 0.67 6.88 13.14
N TYR A 79 -0.58 6.47 12.91
CA TYR A 79 -1.61 7.34 12.33
C TYR A 79 -1.96 8.52 13.24
N ASP A 80 -2.00 8.29 14.56
CA ASP A 80 -2.35 9.29 15.56
C ASP A 80 -1.13 10.10 16.05
N LYS A 81 0.10 9.71 15.68
CA LYS A 81 1.33 10.36 16.11
C LYS A 81 1.40 11.80 15.61
N SER A 82 1.78 12.73 16.49
CA SER A 82 2.02 14.12 16.11
C SER A 82 3.11 14.23 15.03
N GLY A 83 2.94 15.14 14.09
CA GLY A 83 3.84 15.35 12.96
C GLY A 83 3.69 14.27 11.87
N THR A 84 4.25 13.07 12.07
CA THR A 84 4.21 12.00 11.07
C THR A 84 2.80 11.51 10.75
N GLY A 85 1.87 11.56 11.69
CA GLY A 85 0.48 11.18 11.49
C GLY A 85 -0.22 12.05 10.43
N SER A 86 0.07 13.36 10.40
CA SER A 86 -0.48 14.25 9.36
C SER A 86 -0.03 13.85 7.97
N PHE A 87 1.25 13.53 7.79
CA PHE A 87 1.80 12.98 6.54
C PHE A 87 1.10 11.67 6.14
N ILE A 88 0.98 10.74 7.08
CA ILE A 88 0.34 9.43 6.87
C ILE A 88 -1.12 9.62 6.42
N ARG A 89 -1.88 10.48 7.10
CA ARG A 89 -3.29 10.78 6.75
C ARG A 89 -3.44 11.36 5.34
N ILE A 90 -2.51 12.22 4.91
CA ILE A 90 -2.52 12.76 3.54
C ILE A 90 -2.23 11.64 2.53
N CYS A 91 -1.32 10.71 2.83
CA CYS A 91 -0.87 9.65 1.92
C CYS A 91 -1.86 8.48 1.76
N ARG A 92 -3.16 8.68 1.96
CA ARG A 92 -4.21 7.65 1.81
C ARG A 92 -3.96 6.43 2.69
N SER A 93 -4.11 6.59 3.99
CA SER A 93 -3.96 5.51 4.95
C SER A 93 -5.22 5.30 5.78
N ILE A 94 -5.44 4.07 6.19
CA ILE A 94 -6.52 3.62 7.08
C ILE A 94 -5.85 3.10 8.35
N PRO A 95 -6.24 3.60 9.53
CA PRO A 95 -5.68 3.12 10.77
C PRO A 95 -6.17 1.71 11.11
N VAL A 96 -5.24 0.88 11.61
CA VAL A 96 -5.55 -0.44 12.16
C VAL A 96 -5.06 -0.50 13.57
N ASP A 97 -5.92 -0.85 14.49
CA ASP A 97 -5.55 -1.16 15.85
C ASP A 97 -5.33 -2.68 15.97
N PHE A 98 -4.08 -3.09 16.14
CA PHE A 98 -3.72 -4.50 16.28
C PHE A 98 -3.85 -5.02 17.71
N ASP A 99 -4.04 -4.11 18.66
CA ASP A 99 -4.09 -4.41 20.09
C ASP A 99 -5.55 -4.61 20.55
N THR A 100 -6.51 -4.25 19.70
CA THR A 100 -7.95 -4.44 19.92
C THR A 100 -8.59 -5.25 18.78
N MET A 101 -9.77 -5.83 19.04
CA MET A 101 -10.58 -6.51 18.00
C MET A 101 -11.36 -5.49 17.15
N ASP A 102 -10.79 -4.31 16.90
CA ASP A 102 -11.44 -3.26 16.12
C ASP A 102 -11.53 -3.67 14.64
N THR A 103 -12.76 -3.76 14.14
CA THR A 103 -13.07 -4.08 12.74
C THR A 103 -13.25 -2.84 11.85
N ASN A 104 -13.08 -1.63 12.39
CA ASN A 104 -13.28 -0.38 11.64
C ASN A 104 -12.39 -0.28 10.40
N TRP A 105 -11.18 -0.83 10.47
CA TRP A 105 -10.28 -0.87 9.30
C TRP A 105 -10.93 -1.60 8.11
N TYR A 106 -11.72 -2.66 8.39
CA TYR A 106 -12.37 -3.43 7.34
C TYR A 106 -13.48 -2.60 6.68
N ALA A 107 -14.36 -1.97 7.47
CA ALA A 107 -15.41 -1.09 6.96
C ALA A 107 -14.84 0.09 6.16
N GLN A 108 -13.74 0.70 6.63
CA GLN A 108 -13.04 1.77 5.92
C GLN A 108 -12.40 1.25 4.61
N SER A 109 -11.80 0.06 4.61
CA SER A 109 -11.24 -0.55 3.40
C SER A 109 -12.33 -0.86 2.38
N GLU A 110 -13.46 -1.39 2.83
CA GLU A 110 -14.65 -1.61 1.99
C GLU A 110 -15.15 -0.31 1.37
N GLY A 111 -15.24 0.75 2.16
CA GLY A 111 -15.60 2.07 1.66
C GLY A 111 -14.61 2.61 0.63
N ALA A 112 -13.30 2.44 0.82
CA ALA A 112 -12.30 2.82 -0.16
C ALA A 112 -12.50 2.07 -1.48
N VAL A 113 -12.70 0.75 -1.43
CA VAL A 113 -12.95 -0.08 -2.61
C VAL A 113 -14.23 0.34 -3.35
N LYS A 114 -15.33 0.60 -2.63
CA LYS A 114 -16.58 1.10 -3.22
C LYS A 114 -16.40 2.44 -3.94
N ASN A 115 -15.47 3.27 -3.48
CA ASN A 115 -15.10 4.54 -4.13
C ASN A 115 -14.04 4.40 -5.24
N GLY A 116 -13.74 3.17 -5.69
CA GLY A 116 -12.83 2.90 -6.81
C GLY A 116 -11.35 2.98 -6.46
N TYR A 117 -10.99 2.91 -5.17
CA TYR A 117 -9.61 2.88 -4.71
C TYR A 117 -9.13 1.44 -4.50
N SER A 118 -7.87 1.17 -4.85
CA SER A 118 -7.21 -0.09 -4.50
C SER A 118 -6.75 -0.09 -3.04
N MET A 119 -6.38 -1.26 -2.52
CA MET A 119 -5.76 -1.39 -1.22
C MET A 119 -4.30 -1.80 -1.35
N LEU A 120 -3.44 -1.30 -0.46
CA LEU A 120 -2.08 -1.79 -0.25
C LEU A 120 -1.98 -2.34 1.17
N ILE A 121 -1.70 -3.62 1.27
CA ILE A 121 -1.64 -4.31 2.56
C ILE A 121 -0.30 -5.00 2.69
N PHE A 122 0.36 -4.80 3.82
CA PHE A 122 1.52 -5.55 4.27
C PHE A 122 1.01 -6.65 5.20
N PRO A 123 0.87 -7.91 4.72
CA PRO A 123 0.14 -8.95 5.47
C PRO A 123 0.87 -9.39 6.73
N GLU A 124 2.15 -9.08 6.82
CA GLU A 124 2.97 -9.33 8.00
C GLU A 124 2.50 -8.52 9.22
N GLY A 125 1.86 -7.35 9.00
CA GLY A 125 1.41 -6.44 10.06
C GLY A 125 2.54 -5.83 10.89
N GLY A 126 3.78 -5.97 10.44
CA GLY A 126 4.99 -5.43 11.06
C GLY A 126 6.17 -5.56 10.10
N ILE A 127 7.30 -4.93 10.46
CA ILE A 127 8.51 -4.97 9.66
C ILE A 127 9.28 -6.26 9.97
N ALA A 128 9.62 -7.02 8.94
CA ALA A 128 10.47 -8.20 9.03
C ALA A 128 11.85 -7.82 9.59
N ARG A 129 12.33 -8.61 10.56
CA ARG A 129 13.68 -8.44 11.12
C ARG A 129 14.58 -9.57 10.62
N GLU A 130 15.86 -9.30 10.50
CA GLU A 130 16.88 -10.28 10.12
C GLU A 130 16.59 -11.02 8.79
N GLY A 131 15.89 -10.35 7.87
CA GLY A 131 15.56 -10.95 6.57
C GLY A 131 14.53 -12.08 6.61
N LYS A 132 13.92 -12.35 7.76
CA LYS A 132 12.89 -13.39 7.92
C LYS A 132 11.50 -12.77 7.81
N MET A 133 10.72 -13.23 6.83
CA MET A 133 9.33 -12.82 6.64
C MET A 133 8.49 -13.26 7.84
N LEU A 134 7.62 -12.35 8.32
CA LEU A 134 6.68 -12.67 9.40
C LEU A 134 5.48 -13.47 8.86
N PRO A 135 4.79 -14.24 9.72
CA PRO A 135 3.55 -14.93 9.33
C PRO A 135 2.51 -13.95 8.79
N PHE A 136 1.83 -14.34 7.72
CA PHE A 136 0.82 -13.51 7.09
C PHE A 136 -0.50 -13.54 7.86
N LYS A 137 -1.04 -12.37 8.13
CA LYS A 137 -2.39 -12.18 8.68
C LYS A 137 -3.44 -12.32 7.58
N PRO A 138 -4.61 -12.89 7.87
CA PRO A 138 -5.61 -13.21 6.85
C PRO A 138 -6.37 -12.00 6.29
N GLY A 139 -6.17 -10.79 6.83
CA GLY A 139 -6.95 -9.60 6.51
C GLY A 139 -7.01 -9.24 5.02
N ALA A 140 -5.89 -9.39 4.30
CA ALA A 140 -5.84 -9.12 2.86
C ALA A 140 -6.69 -10.12 2.07
N ALA A 141 -6.56 -11.41 2.38
CA ALA A 141 -7.33 -12.48 1.75
C ALA A 141 -8.82 -12.36 2.05
N LEU A 142 -9.17 -12.05 3.31
CA LEU A 142 -10.56 -11.83 3.73
C LEU A 142 -11.22 -10.68 2.95
N LEU A 143 -10.52 -9.54 2.83
CA LEU A 143 -11.04 -8.39 2.07
C LEU A 143 -11.20 -8.74 0.59
N ALA A 144 -10.20 -9.40 -0.01
CA ALA A 144 -10.23 -9.78 -1.41
C ALA A 144 -11.39 -10.75 -1.70
N ALA A 145 -11.52 -11.83 -0.94
CA ALA A 145 -12.58 -12.82 -1.11
C ALA A 145 -13.97 -12.21 -0.95
N LYS A 146 -14.20 -11.46 0.14
CA LYS A 146 -15.54 -10.86 0.38
C LYS A 146 -15.94 -9.79 -0.63
N LYS A 147 -14.99 -9.20 -1.37
CA LYS A 147 -15.25 -8.13 -2.35
C LYS A 147 -15.02 -8.56 -3.80
N GLY A 148 -14.68 -9.81 -4.04
CA GLY A 148 -14.37 -10.30 -5.39
C GLY A 148 -13.19 -9.56 -6.03
N LEU A 149 -12.15 -9.22 -5.25
CA LEU A 149 -10.99 -8.46 -5.71
C LEU A 149 -9.82 -9.37 -6.02
N ASP A 150 -9.15 -9.12 -7.13
CA ASP A 150 -7.87 -9.77 -7.40
C ASP A 150 -6.81 -9.33 -6.39
N ILE A 151 -5.95 -10.26 -5.96
CA ILE A 151 -4.76 -9.96 -5.18
C ILE A 151 -3.57 -9.84 -6.14
N ILE A 152 -2.84 -8.74 -6.06
CA ILE A 152 -1.62 -8.52 -6.84
C ILE A 152 -0.43 -8.62 -5.88
N PRO A 153 0.37 -9.69 -5.93
CA PRO A 153 1.53 -9.85 -5.08
C PRO A 153 2.66 -8.94 -5.53
N ILE A 154 3.34 -8.33 -4.57
CA ILE A 154 4.51 -7.47 -4.77
C ILE A 154 5.64 -7.95 -3.87
N ALA A 155 6.83 -8.05 -4.43
CA ALA A 155 8.06 -8.27 -3.66
C ALA A 155 8.93 -7.03 -3.70
N SER A 156 9.19 -6.45 -2.54
CA SER A 156 10.17 -5.37 -2.32
C SER A 156 11.50 -6.00 -1.93
N LEU A 157 12.53 -5.80 -2.75
CA LEU A 157 13.82 -6.48 -2.64
C LEU A 157 14.98 -5.48 -2.55
N GLY A 158 15.96 -5.82 -1.72
CA GLY A 158 17.17 -5.01 -1.51
C GLY A 158 17.01 -3.94 -0.43
N GLU A 159 18.00 -3.08 -0.31
CA GLU A 159 18.04 -2.01 0.69
C GLU A 159 17.68 -0.65 0.09
N TYR A 160 17.13 0.22 0.91
CA TYR A 160 16.88 1.62 0.52
C TYR A 160 18.19 2.41 0.56
N LYS A 161 18.71 2.78 -0.62
CA LYS A 161 19.87 3.66 -0.77
C LYS A 161 19.43 4.96 -1.45
N ILE A 162 19.72 6.07 -0.80
CA ILE A 162 19.37 7.41 -1.30
C ILE A 162 20.48 7.88 -2.25
N LEU A 163 20.09 8.35 -3.44
CA LEU A 163 20.93 8.93 -4.50
C LEU A 163 21.93 7.96 -5.14
N PHE A 164 22.71 7.20 -4.36
CA PHE A 164 23.79 6.34 -4.85
C PHE A 164 23.62 4.90 -4.34
N GLY A 165 24.07 3.91 -5.14
CA GLY A 165 24.03 2.49 -4.81
C GLY A 165 23.00 1.70 -5.63
N LYS A 166 22.80 0.42 -5.26
CA LYS A 166 21.83 -0.45 -5.93
C LYS A 166 20.41 0.05 -5.70
N ARG A 167 19.63 0.15 -6.77
CA ARG A 167 18.24 0.58 -6.70
C ARG A 167 17.38 -0.47 -5.99
N GLN A 168 16.43 0.00 -5.19
CA GLN A 168 15.36 -0.86 -4.67
C GLN A 168 14.64 -1.52 -5.84
N LYS A 169 14.51 -2.84 -5.81
CA LYS A 169 13.80 -3.61 -6.84
C LYS A 169 12.41 -3.98 -6.34
N ILE A 170 11.41 -3.66 -7.15
CA ILE A 170 10.00 -3.93 -6.86
C ILE A 170 9.47 -4.82 -7.97
N LEU A 171 9.16 -6.07 -7.62
CA LEU A 171 8.59 -7.05 -8.54
C LEU A 171 7.08 -7.10 -8.33
N ILE A 172 6.31 -6.94 -9.40
CA ILE A 172 4.85 -7.03 -9.36
C ILE A 172 4.44 -8.29 -10.11
N GLY A 173 3.82 -9.21 -9.39
CA GLY A 173 3.41 -10.52 -9.88
C GLY A 173 2.09 -10.52 -10.62
N ASN A 174 1.68 -11.71 -11.06
CA ASN A 174 0.39 -11.93 -11.72
C ASN A 174 -0.76 -11.92 -10.70
N PRO A 175 -1.97 -11.54 -11.11
CA PRO A 175 -3.14 -11.57 -10.25
C PRO A 175 -3.43 -12.98 -9.74
N ILE A 176 -3.70 -13.07 -8.46
CA ILE A 176 -4.33 -14.21 -7.82
C ILE A 176 -5.82 -13.89 -7.78
N LYS A 177 -6.61 -14.70 -8.48
CA LYS A 177 -8.07 -14.51 -8.56
C LYS A 177 -8.71 -14.84 -7.22
N SER A 178 -9.65 -13.99 -6.76
CA SER A 178 -10.55 -14.38 -5.70
C SER A 178 -11.65 -15.24 -6.33
N GLU A 179 -11.45 -16.55 -6.32
CA GLU A 179 -12.54 -17.46 -6.64
C GLU A 179 -13.55 -17.43 -5.49
N CYS A 180 -14.76 -16.96 -5.76
CA CYS A 180 -15.94 -17.13 -4.90
C CYS A 180 -16.80 -18.23 -5.48
#